data_19df5e47ef8b4d8ef3ddca085b237e75
#
_entry.id   19df5e47ef8b4d8ef3ddca085b237e75
#
_cell.length_a   1.000
_cell.length_b   1.000
_cell.length_c   1.000
_cell.angle_alpha   90.00
_cell.angle_beta   90.00
_cell.angle_gamma   90.00
#
_symmetry.space_group_name_H-M   'P 1'
#
loop_
_entity.id
_entity.type
_entity.pdbx_description
1 polymer ?
#
loop_
_entity_poly.entity_id
_entity_poly.type
_entity_poly.pdbx_seq_one_letter_code
_entity_poly.pdbx_strand_id
1 'polypeptide(L)'
;MKSLKENFQKAHIVIIGSGIIGKFNALELSELGFRITIIDPDEEKNSSNAALGLLMGNMYQKRRGRSWDLRRQSIELWPKWIEFLKKFNYELKIKKPLIQLTTNEEQFKKLEKFVYESGNLNLQILKRDSIIIKNINQAFQTKNIKGMISFDDGRINAKSLLKTLDKYLKYKKINFVNEEIIKIRKANNQWFSTTKNNGDIKSDIVILCNSLKAVDLIDGLSHNIKLKPVLGQAIEVGINDAEVDLLTLPKQFNINGKNIIPVSKNKLIIGSTDEYSTNPEKNIFEKITNFLDKQPTWLINGQVTKKWFGVRSRPEGEPSPIIKNLEDGLIICTGFYKNGILLAPACSKWVASEIKKYFS
;
A
#
# COMPACT_ATOMS: atom_id res chain seq x y z
N MET A 1 10.13 -15.84 30.64
CA MET A 1 8.93 -15.53 29.81
C MET A 1 7.86 -14.70 30.54
N LYS A 2 7.53 -14.93 31.82
CA LYS A 2 6.57 -14.06 32.56
C LYS A 2 7.07 -12.63 32.74
N SER A 3 8.33 -12.40 33.12
CA SER A 3 8.91 -11.05 33.31
C SER A 3 8.95 -10.18 32.04
N LEU A 4 9.21 -10.77 30.87
CA LEU A 4 9.20 -10.06 29.59
C LEU A 4 7.78 -9.60 29.18
N LYS A 5 6.76 -10.44 29.44
CA LYS A 5 5.35 -10.04 29.18
C LYS A 5 4.90 -8.91 30.11
N GLU A 6 5.33 -8.93 31.36
CA GLU A 6 5.03 -7.85 32.33
C GLU A 6 5.70 -6.52 31.93
N ASN A 7 6.92 -6.57 31.39
CA ASN A 7 7.60 -5.37 30.87
C ASN A 7 6.88 -4.82 29.63
N PHE A 8 6.39 -5.67 28.73
CA PHE A 8 5.64 -5.22 27.54
C PHE A 8 4.33 -4.53 27.91
N GLN A 9 3.61 -5.03 28.93
CA GLN A 9 2.34 -4.43 29.37
C GLN A 9 2.52 -3.04 30.02
N LYS A 10 3.68 -2.75 30.58
CA LYS A 10 4.02 -1.45 31.19
C LYS A 10 4.50 -0.43 30.15
N ALA A 11 5.13 -0.90 29.07
CA ALA A 11 5.71 -0.02 28.08
C ALA A 11 4.63 0.66 27.22
N HIS A 12 4.77 1.98 27.06
CA HIS A 12 3.87 2.81 26.26
C HIS A 12 4.51 3.18 24.93
N ILE A 13 3.83 2.84 23.85
CA ILE A 13 4.26 3.11 22.48
C ILE A 13 3.32 4.13 21.85
N VAL A 14 3.87 5.22 21.36
CA VAL A 14 3.17 6.21 20.54
C VAL A 14 3.46 5.93 19.07
N ILE A 15 2.41 5.82 18.26
CA ILE A 15 2.45 5.68 16.82
C ILE A 15 1.90 6.96 16.19
N ILE A 16 2.74 7.70 15.46
CA ILE A 16 2.34 8.93 14.79
C ILE A 16 1.96 8.60 13.35
N GLY A 17 0.68 8.75 13.03
CA GLY A 17 0.09 8.40 11.74
C GLY A 17 -0.78 7.13 11.79
N SER A 18 -2.07 7.24 11.40
CA SER A 18 -3.06 6.16 11.36
C SER A 18 -3.29 5.60 9.94
N GLY A 19 -2.35 5.78 9.03
CA GLY A 19 -2.35 5.10 7.73
C GLY A 19 -2.15 3.60 7.87
N ILE A 20 -2.08 2.88 6.75
CA ILE A 20 -1.94 1.41 6.74
C ILE A 20 -0.73 0.94 7.56
N ILE A 21 0.39 1.67 7.53
CA ILE A 21 1.62 1.31 8.25
C ILE A 21 1.43 1.47 9.77
N GLY A 22 0.86 2.60 10.22
CA GLY A 22 0.60 2.80 11.65
C GLY A 22 -0.40 1.80 12.21
N LYS A 23 -1.49 1.53 11.48
CA LYS A 23 -2.50 0.53 11.88
C LYS A 23 -1.93 -0.89 11.95
N PHE A 24 -1.05 -1.30 11.02
CA PHE A 24 -0.39 -2.61 11.08
C PHE A 24 0.64 -2.69 12.21
N ASN A 25 1.39 -1.62 12.48
CA ASN A 25 2.25 -1.57 13.66
C ASN A 25 1.44 -1.71 14.95
N ALA A 26 0.33 -0.98 15.07
CA ALA A 26 -0.55 -1.08 16.23
C ALA A 26 -1.15 -2.48 16.39
N LEU A 27 -1.55 -3.12 15.28
CA LEU A 27 -2.05 -4.48 15.28
C LEU A 27 -0.99 -5.46 15.80
N GLU A 28 0.20 -5.48 15.22
CA GLU A 28 1.30 -6.40 15.60
C GLU A 28 1.72 -6.20 17.05
N LEU A 29 1.88 -4.95 17.50
CA LEU A 29 2.33 -4.62 18.84
C LEU A 29 1.24 -4.86 19.90
N SER A 30 -0.03 -4.66 19.57
CA SER A 30 -1.14 -4.97 20.49
C SER A 30 -1.29 -6.46 20.74
N GLU A 31 -1.03 -7.32 19.74
CA GLU A 31 -1.00 -8.78 19.93
C GLU A 31 0.17 -9.23 20.83
N LEU A 32 1.22 -8.42 20.94
CA LEU A 32 2.32 -8.63 21.89
C LEU A 32 2.03 -8.08 23.29
N GLY A 33 0.94 -7.32 23.46
CA GLY A 33 0.50 -6.81 24.77
C GLY A 33 1.00 -5.42 25.12
N PHE A 34 1.60 -4.67 24.21
CA PHE A 34 2.04 -3.30 24.45
C PHE A 34 0.85 -2.34 24.61
N ARG A 35 1.01 -1.32 25.48
CA ARG A 35 0.09 -0.19 25.55
C ARG A 35 0.37 0.77 24.40
N ILE A 36 -0.64 1.07 23.58
CA ILE A 36 -0.48 1.82 22.33
C ILE A 36 -1.37 3.05 22.34
N THR A 37 -0.84 4.17 21.88
CA THR A 37 -1.59 5.36 21.47
C THR A 37 -1.26 5.68 20.02
N ILE A 38 -2.28 5.79 19.18
CA ILE A 38 -2.15 6.28 17.80
C ILE A 38 -2.54 7.76 17.79
N ILE A 39 -1.71 8.59 17.16
CA ILE A 39 -1.95 10.03 17.04
C ILE A 39 -1.99 10.38 15.55
N ASP A 40 -3.10 10.92 15.09
CA ASP A 40 -3.32 11.29 13.68
C ASP A 40 -4.46 12.32 13.62
N PRO A 41 -4.35 13.38 12.82
CA PRO A 41 -5.41 14.38 12.67
C PRO A 41 -6.64 13.86 11.89
N ASP A 42 -6.70 12.56 11.59
CA ASP A 42 -7.80 11.87 10.88
C ASP A 42 -8.20 12.55 9.56
N GLU A 43 -7.22 12.98 8.79
CA GLU A 43 -7.46 13.55 7.47
C GLU A 43 -7.92 12.44 6.51
N GLU A 44 -9.14 12.58 5.95
CA GLU A 44 -9.68 11.62 4.96
C GLU A 44 -8.77 11.46 3.71
N LYS A 45 -8.03 12.51 3.35
CA LYS A 45 -7.19 12.58 2.14
C LYS A 45 -5.79 12.05 2.39
N ASN A 46 -5.67 10.78 2.78
CA ASN A 46 -4.36 10.14 2.93
C ASN A 46 -4.08 9.11 1.82
N SER A 47 -2.79 8.78 1.62
CA SER A 47 -2.36 7.85 0.58
C SER A 47 -2.91 6.43 0.75
N SER A 48 -3.20 6.00 1.98
CA SER A 48 -3.74 4.68 2.27
C SER A 48 -5.19 4.54 1.80
N ASN A 49 -6.03 5.57 2.02
CA ASN A 49 -7.40 5.62 1.54
C ASN A 49 -7.50 5.69 0.00
N ALA A 50 -6.51 6.31 -0.64
CA ALA A 50 -6.45 6.43 -2.10
C ALA A 50 -5.89 5.19 -2.81
N ALA A 51 -5.31 4.24 -2.09
CA ALA A 51 -4.62 3.11 -2.67
C ALA A 51 -5.56 2.14 -3.40
N LEU A 52 -5.13 1.64 -4.56
CA LEU A 52 -5.87 0.61 -5.33
C LEU A 52 -5.79 -0.78 -4.67
N GLY A 53 -4.83 -0.99 -3.78
CA GLY A 53 -4.70 -2.21 -3.00
C GLY A 53 -3.99 -3.36 -3.72
N LEU A 54 -3.19 -3.09 -4.73
CA LEU A 54 -2.42 -4.12 -5.44
C LEU A 54 -1.32 -4.70 -4.55
N LEU A 55 -1.22 -6.01 -4.52
CA LEU A 55 -0.22 -6.80 -3.83
C LEU A 55 0.67 -7.45 -4.89
N MET A 56 1.63 -6.69 -5.42
CA MET A 56 2.56 -7.10 -6.47
C MET A 56 3.88 -7.50 -5.82
N GLY A 57 3.97 -8.74 -5.35
CA GLY A 57 5.16 -9.29 -4.72
C GLY A 57 6.03 -10.08 -5.70
N ASN A 58 5.47 -11.16 -6.27
CA ASN A 58 6.20 -12.07 -7.17
C ASN A 58 6.46 -11.46 -8.55
N MET A 59 5.61 -10.57 -9.02
CA MET A 59 5.82 -9.81 -10.27
C MET A 59 6.91 -8.74 -10.19
N TYR A 60 7.53 -8.54 -9.02
CA TYR A 60 8.58 -7.54 -8.86
C TYR A 60 9.90 -8.01 -9.46
N GLN A 61 10.39 -7.27 -10.46
CA GLN A 61 11.53 -7.71 -11.27
C GLN A 61 12.89 -7.59 -10.57
N LYS A 62 13.05 -6.65 -9.61
CA LYS A 62 14.30 -6.49 -8.86
C LYS A 62 14.34 -7.45 -7.67
N ARG A 63 14.93 -8.64 -7.87
CA ARG A 63 14.97 -9.72 -6.87
C ARG A 63 16.20 -9.68 -5.97
N ARG A 64 16.53 -8.49 -5.45
CA ARG A 64 17.68 -8.32 -4.56
C ARG A 64 17.46 -7.20 -3.55
N GLY A 65 18.12 -7.32 -2.40
CA GLY A 65 18.16 -6.34 -1.33
C GLY A 65 16.89 -6.31 -0.49
N ARG A 66 16.91 -5.50 0.54
CA ARG A 66 15.87 -5.41 1.57
C ARG A 66 14.45 -5.27 1.04
N SER A 67 14.26 -4.52 -0.04
CA SER A 67 12.93 -4.31 -0.64
C SER A 67 12.34 -5.62 -1.18
N TRP A 68 13.17 -6.49 -1.73
CA TRP A 68 12.76 -7.83 -2.16
C TRP A 68 12.45 -8.74 -0.98
N ASP A 69 13.29 -8.75 0.05
CA ASP A 69 13.10 -9.59 1.23
C ASP A 69 11.81 -9.24 1.97
N LEU A 70 11.50 -7.95 2.12
CA LEU A 70 10.23 -7.47 2.69
C LEU A 70 9.01 -7.88 1.84
N ARG A 71 9.13 -7.89 0.51
CA ARG A 71 8.04 -8.35 -0.37
C ARG A 71 7.77 -9.83 -0.18
N ARG A 72 8.79 -10.68 -0.20
CA ARG A 72 8.66 -12.12 0.04
C ARG A 72 8.00 -12.40 1.38
N GLN A 73 8.51 -11.79 2.44
CA GLN A 73 7.93 -11.94 3.78
C GLN A 73 6.47 -11.48 3.83
N SER A 74 6.14 -10.37 3.16
CA SER A 74 4.78 -9.85 3.14
C SER A 74 3.81 -10.79 2.41
N ILE A 75 4.21 -11.37 1.28
CA ILE A 75 3.37 -12.35 0.54
C ILE A 75 3.07 -13.57 1.42
N GLU A 76 4.04 -14.04 2.20
CA GLU A 76 3.86 -15.15 3.15
C GLU A 76 2.98 -14.78 4.36
N LEU A 77 3.04 -13.52 4.80
CA LEU A 77 2.28 -13.03 5.96
C LEU A 77 0.83 -12.66 5.64
N TRP A 78 0.56 -12.16 4.42
CA TRP A 78 -0.77 -11.72 4.04
C TRP A 78 -1.87 -12.76 4.24
N PRO A 79 -1.73 -14.04 3.84
CA PRO A 79 -2.76 -15.05 4.07
C PRO A 79 -3.10 -15.21 5.56
N LYS A 80 -2.10 -15.18 6.44
CA LYS A 80 -2.27 -15.30 7.90
C LYS A 80 -3.05 -14.10 8.46
N TRP A 81 -2.70 -12.88 8.02
CA TRP A 81 -3.40 -11.67 8.46
C TRP A 81 -4.82 -11.59 7.91
N ILE A 82 -5.07 -12.03 6.68
CA ILE A 82 -6.43 -12.10 6.15
C ILE A 82 -7.28 -13.05 7.00
N GLU A 83 -6.77 -14.24 7.29
CA GLU A 83 -7.51 -15.20 8.11
C GLU A 83 -7.81 -14.67 9.51
N PHE A 84 -6.84 -14.02 10.15
CA PHE A 84 -7.03 -13.36 11.43
C PHE A 84 -8.09 -12.24 11.36
N LEU A 85 -8.01 -11.36 10.36
CA LEU A 85 -8.88 -10.20 10.21
C LEU A 85 -10.31 -10.55 9.75
N LYS A 86 -10.55 -11.73 9.21
CA LYS A 86 -11.91 -12.22 8.89
C LYS A 86 -12.83 -12.26 10.10
N LYS A 87 -12.29 -12.39 11.32
CA LYS A 87 -13.06 -12.26 12.57
C LYS A 87 -13.77 -10.92 12.72
N PHE A 88 -13.26 -9.88 12.06
CA PHE A 88 -13.78 -8.50 12.09
C PHE A 88 -14.48 -8.12 10.79
N ASN A 89 -14.21 -8.86 9.70
CA ASN A 89 -14.84 -8.69 8.41
C ASN A 89 -14.68 -9.98 7.56
N TYR A 90 -15.69 -10.82 7.56
CA TYR A 90 -15.67 -12.13 6.87
C TYR A 90 -15.51 -12.02 5.35
N GLU A 91 -15.89 -10.87 4.74
CA GLU A 91 -15.74 -10.64 3.30
C GLU A 91 -14.32 -10.22 2.89
N LEU A 92 -13.44 -9.93 3.86
CA LEU A 92 -12.08 -9.49 3.59
C LEU A 92 -11.29 -10.61 2.92
N LYS A 93 -10.81 -10.34 1.71
CA LYS A 93 -10.03 -11.32 0.93
C LYS A 93 -9.08 -10.64 -0.05
N ILE A 94 -8.03 -11.36 -0.39
CA ILE A 94 -7.17 -11.03 -1.52
C ILE A 94 -7.81 -11.66 -2.77
N LYS A 95 -8.17 -10.81 -3.73
CA LYS A 95 -8.61 -11.26 -5.04
C LYS A 95 -7.38 -11.59 -5.88
N LYS A 96 -7.23 -12.84 -6.27
CA LYS A 96 -6.17 -13.35 -7.16
C LYS A 96 -6.80 -13.81 -8.48
N PRO A 97 -6.05 -14.01 -9.54
CA PRO A 97 -4.65 -13.64 -9.77
C PRO A 97 -4.46 -12.16 -10.11
N LEU A 98 -3.20 -11.72 -10.21
CA LEU A 98 -2.82 -10.45 -10.82
C LEU A 98 -2.23 -10.72 -12.22
N ILE A 99 -2.57 -9.84 -13.18
CA ILE A 99 -2.16 -9.97 -14.57
C ILE A 99 -1.45 -8.71 -15.01
N GLN A 100 -0.33 -8.87 -15.68
CA GLN A 100 0.42 -7.77 -16.30
C GLN A 100 0.47 -7.97 -17.81
N LEU A 101 0.01 -6.97 -18.55
CA LEU A 101 -0.14 -6.99 -19.99
C LEU A 101 0.61 -5.84 -20.64
N THR A 102 0.99 -6.04 -21.90
CA THR A 102 1.60 -5.03 -22.74
C THR A 102 1.24 -5.22 -24.20
N THR A 103 1.21 -4.14 -24.96
CA THR A 103 1.15 -4.14 -26.43
C THR A 103 2.55 -4.02 -27.03
N ASN A 104 3.57 -3.69 -26.24
CA ASN A 104 4.94 -3.47 -26.68
C ASN A 104 5.73 -4.77 -26.70
N GLU A 105 6.30 -5.12 -27.86
CA GLU A 105 7.04 -6.37 -28.08
C GLU A 105 8.32 -6.48 -27.23
N GLU A 106 9.06 -5.38 -27.12
CA GLU A 106 10.30 -5.35 -26.32
C GLU A 106 10.01 -5.56 -24.82
N GLN A 107 8.96 -4.93 -24.33
CA GLN A 107 8.51 -5.15 -22.95
C GLN A 107 8.05 -6.59 -22.75
N PHE A 108 7.35 -7.16 -23.71
CA PHE A 108 6.92 -8.56 -23.61
C PHE A 108 8.12 -9.53 -23.54
N LYS A 109 9.13 -9.36 -24.37
CA LYS A 109 10.38 -10.17 -24.29
C LYS A 109 11.03 -10.07 -22.90
N LYS A 110 11.02 -8.90 -22.27
CA LYS A 110 11.50 -8.72 -20.88
C LYS A 110 10.63 -9.51 -19.89
N LEU A 111 9.31 -9.56 -20.08
CA LEU A 111 8.43 -10.37 -19.24
C LEU A 111 8.66 -11.87 -19.45
N GLU A 112 8.85 -12.34 -20.69
CA GLU A 112 9.15 -13.74 -20.98
C GLU A 112 10.44 -14.18 -20.28
N LYS A 113 11.52 -13.42 -20.48
CA LYS A 113 12.79 -13.67 -19.79
C LYS A 113 12.61 -13.71 -18.27
N PHE A 114 11.88 -12.73 -17.73
CA PHE A 114 11.62 -12.65 -16.31
C PHE A 114 10.85 -13.86 -15.77
N VAL A 115 9.81 -14.32 -16.46
CA VAL A 115 9.05 -15.52 -16.09
C VAL A 115 9.94 -16.77 -16.15
N TYR A 116 10.73 -16.91 -17.21
CA TYR A 116 11.67 -18.01 -17.37
C TYR A 116 12.69 -18.08 -16.21
N GLU A 117 13.28 -16.94 -15.84
CA GLU A 117 14.24 -16.83 -14.73
C GLU A 117 13.60 -16.93 -13.35
N SER A 118 12.27 -16.92 -13.26
CA SER A 118 11.52 -16.86 -12.01
C SER A 118 11.45 -18.18 -11.25
N GLY A 119 11.68 -19.30 -11.92
CA GLY A 119 11.61 -20.62 -11.29
C GLY A 119 10.24 -20.87 -10.62
N ASN A 120 10.25 -21.09 -9.31
CA ASN A 120 9.08 -21.55 -8.54
C ASN A 120 8.12 -20.42 -8.10
N LEU A 121 8.14 -19.22 -8.70
CA LEU A 121 7.29 -18.08 -8.24
C LEU A 121 5.84 -18.09 -8.75
N ASN A 122 5.36 -19.21 -9.26
CA ASN A 122 3.97 -19.34 -9.73
C ASN A 122 3.56 -18.25 -10.74
N LEU A 123 4.50 -17.93 -11.65
CA LEU A 123 4.35 -16.99 -12.77
C LEU A 123 4.25 -17.77 -14.08
N GLN A 124 3.37 -17.32 -14.97
CA GLN A 124 3.22 -17.92 -16.30
C GLN A 124 3.02 -16.85 -17.37
N ILE A 125 3.55 -17.11 -18.57
CA ILE A 125 3.20 -16.34 -19.77
C ILE A 125 1.79 -16.71 -20.21
N LEU A 126 0.98 -15.71 -20.49
CA LEU A 126 -0.36 -15.91 -21.03
C LEU A 126 -0.28 -16.23 -22.52
N LYS A 127 -0.80 -17.40 -22.91
CA LYS A 127 -0.90 -17.82 -24.31
C LYS A 127 -1.89 -16.93 -25.05
N ARG A 128 -1.64 -16.69 -26.36
CA ARG A 128 -2.51 -15.85 -27.21
C ARG A 128 -3.95 -16.38 -27.34
N ASP A 129 -4.11 -17.69 -27.31
CA ASP A 129 -5.39 -18.38 -27.40
C ASP A 129 -6.14 -18.51 -26.08
N SER A 130 -5.53 -18.08 -24.96
CA SER A 130 -6.18 -18.11 -23.66
C SER A 130 -7.43 -17.25 -23.64
N ILE A 131 -8.46 -17.70 -22.93
CA ILE A 131 -9.73 -16.96 -22.79
C ILE A 131 -9.50 -15.55 -22.21
N ILE A 132 -8.52 -15.38 -21.34
CA ILE A 132 -8.16 -14.08 -20.77
C ILE A 132 -7.72 -13.11 -21.87
N ILE A 133 -6.79 -13.53 -22.73
CA ILE A 133 -6.29 -12.68 -23.82
C ILE A 133 -7.38 -12.41 -24.84
N LYS A 134 -8.19 -13.42 -25.20
CA LYS A 134 -9.33 -13.25 -26.10
C LYS A 134 -10.33 -12.21 -25.59
N ASN A 135 -10.78 -12.33 -24.34
CA ASN A 135 -11.73 -11.40 -23.75
C ASN A 135 -11.18 -9.96 -23.68
N ILE A 136 -9.89 -9.80 -23.31
CA ILE A 136 -9.26 -8.49 -23.26
C ILE A 136 -9.12 -7.89 -24.66
N ASN A 137 -8.65 -8.66 -25.64
CA ASN A 137 -8.54 -8.22 -27.03
C ASN A 137 -9.90 -7.79 -27.61
N GLN A 138 -10.95 -8.55 -27.33
CA GLN A 138 -12.31 -8.21 -27.75
C GLN A 138 -12.78 -6.90 -27.09
N ALA A 139 -12.70 -6.81 -25.76
CA ALA A 139 -13.16 -5.64 -25.02
C ALA A 139 -12.39 -4.36 -25.41
N PHE A 140 -11.08 -4.45 -25.58
CA PHE A 140 -10.23 -3.31 -25.92
C PHE A 140 -10.00 -3.12 -27.42
N GLN A 141 -10.70 -3.89 -28.28
CA GLN A 141 -10.64 -3.80 -29.73
C GLN A 141 -9.21 -3.81 -30.28
N THR A 142 -8.37 -4.71 -29.74
CA THR A 142 -6.95 -4.84 -30.08
C THR A 142 -6.61 -6.31 -30.35
N LYS A 143 -5.45 -6.57 -31.01
CA LYS A 143 -5.01 -7.95 -31.36
C LYS A 143 -3.62 -8.29 -30.78
N ASN A 144 -2.94 -7.34 -30.19
CA ASN A 144 -1.52 -7.45 -29.86
C ASN A 144 -1.22 -7.51 -28.35
N ILE A 145 -2.24 -7.73 -27.52
CA ILE A 145 -2.02 -7.84 -26.09
C ILE A 145 -1.34 -9.16 -25.77
N LYS A 146 -0.29 -9.06 -24.98
CA LYS A 146 0.51 -10.16 -24.44
C LYS A 146 0.82 -9.89 -23.00
N GLY A 147 1.25 -10.89 -22.23
CA GLY A 147 1.64 -10.65 -20.86
C GLY A 147 1.84 -11.89 -20.02
N MET A 148 1.86 -11.68 -18.72
CA MET A 148 2.05 -12.71 -17.72
C MET A 148 0.97 -12.66 -16.64
N ILE A 149 0.79 -13.77 -15.96
CA ILE A 149 -0.09 -13.95 -14.82
C ILE A 149 0.73 -14.40 -13.60
N SER A 150 0.39 -13.84 -12.44
CA SER A 150 0.87 -14.31 -11.13
C SER A 150 -0.31 -14.84 -10.33
N PHE A 151 -0.24 -16.11 -9.94
CA PHE A 151 -1.31 -16.74 -9.16
C PHE A 151 -1.23 -16.39 -7.68
N ASP A 152 -0.11 -15.88 -7.20
CA ASP A 152 0.08 -15.49 -5.80
C ASP A 152 -0.09 -14.00 -5.54
N ASP A 153 0.17 -13.17 -6.54
CA ASP A 153 -0.13 -11.75 -6.49
C ASP A 153 -1.63 -11.48 -6.66
N GLY A 154 -2.08 -10.36 -6.16
CA GLY A 154 -3.50 -10.04 -6.21
C GLY A 154 -3.82 -8.63 -5.77
N ARG A 155 -5.05 -8.45 -5.31
CA ARG A 155 -5.57 -7.16 -4.83
C ARG A 155 -6.43 -7.35 -3.59
N ILE A 156 -6.24 -6.48 -2.61
CA ILE A 156 -7.15 -6.29 -1.47
C ILE A 156 -7.88 -4.95 -1.63
N ASN A 157 -9.13 -4.88 -1.21
CA ASN A 157 -9.83 -3.61 -1.15
C ASN A 157 -9.26 -2.77 0.00
N ALA A 158 -8.51 -1.71 -0.33
CA ALA A 158 -7.80 -0.88 0.65
C ALA A 158 -8.75 -0.25 1.69
N LYS A 159 -9.89 0.30 1.26
CA LYS A 159 -10.87 0.90 2.16
C LYS A 159 -11.49 -0.13 3.11
N SER A 160 -11.82 -1.32 2.59
CA SER A 160 -12.34 -2.42 3.42
C SER A 160 -11.29 -2.89 4.43
N LEU A 161 -10.03 -3.01 4.03
CA LEU A 161 -8.93 -3.36 4.92
C LEU A 161 -8.75 -2.36 6.05
N LEU A 162 -8.69 -1.06 5.72
CA LEU A 162 -8.52 0.01 6.73
C LEU A 162 -9.69 0.00 7.73
N LYS A 163 -10.94 -0.07 7.26
CA LYS A 163 -12.11 -0.19 8.12
C LYS A 163 -12.08 -1.44 9.00
N THR A 164 -11.53 -2.54 8.49
CA THR A 164 -11.40 -3.79 9.27
C THR A 164 -10.34 -3.62 10.37
N LEU A 165 -9.22 -2.98 10.06
CA LEU A 165 -8.20 -2.64 11.05
C LEU A 165 -8.76 -1.70 12.12
N ASP A 166 -9.57 -0.70 11.75
CA ASP A 166 -10.22 0.20 12.73
C ASP A 166 -11.14 -0.57 13.68
N LYS A 167 -11.94 -1.51 13.17
CA LYS A 167 -12.76 -2.39 14.01
C LYS A 167 -11.92 -3.20 14.99
N TYR A 168 -10.81 -3.76 14.51
CA TYR A 168 -9.88 -4.51 15.35
C TYR A 168 -9.25 -3.63 16.44
N LEU A 169 -8.71 -2.47 16.08
CA LEU A 169 -8.05 -1.56 17.01
C LEU A 169 -9.03 -1.02 18.08
N LYS A 170 -10.28 -0.77 17.68
CA LYS A 170 -11.36 -0.44 18.61
C LYS A 170 -11.68 -1.59 19.57
N TYR A 171 -11.75 -2.82 19.06
CA TYR A 171 -11.94 -4.02 19.89
C TYR A 171 -10.81 -4.19 20.92
N LYS A 172 -9.56 -3.90 20.52
CA LYS A 172 -8.39 -3.90 21.42
C LYS A 172 -8.32 -2.68 22.34
N LYS A 173 -9.27 -1.76 22.25
CA LYS A 173 -9.32 -0.51 23.04
C LYS A 173 -8.04 0.32 22.90
N ILE A 174 -7.45 0.34 21.70
CA ILE A 174 -6.30 1.20 21.41
C ILE A 174 -6.73 2.65 21.53
N ASN A 175 -5.90 3.46 22.20
CA ASN A 175 -6.15 4.88 22.36
C ASN A 175 -5.87 5.61 21.04
N PHE A 176 -6.85 6.42 20.59
CA PHE A 176 -6.72 7.32 19.44
C PHE A 176 -6.78 8.76 19.88
N VAL A 177 -5.81 9.56 19.48
CA VAL A 177 -5.75 11.01 19.71
C VAL A 177 -5.87 11.69 18.35
N ASN A 178 -6.97 12.40 18.13
CA ASN A 178 -7.22 13.15 16.90
C ASN A 178 -6.52 14.51 16.95
N GLU A 179 -5.19 14.49 16.77
CA GLU A 179 -4.31 15.65 16.87
C GLU A 179 -3.15 15.55 15.89
N GLU A 180 -2.60 16.69 15.51
CA GLU A 180 -1.33 16.76 14.78
C GLU A 180 -0.16 16.84 15.78
N ILE A 181 0.87 16.02 15.55
CA ILE A 181 2.15 16.14 16.26
C ILE A 181 3.00 17.18 15.53
N ILE A 182 3.44 18.18 16.28
CA ILE A 182 4.27 19.28 15.76
C ILE A 182 5.74 19.18 16.18
N LYS A 183 6.04 18.39 17.22
CA LYS A 183 7.42 18.19 17.72
C LYS A 183 7.54 16.88 18.49
N ILE A 184 8.71 16.27 18.41
CA ILE A 184 9.12 15.18 19.30
C ILE A 184 10.43 15.57 19.99
N ARG A 185 10.63 15.13 21.23
CA ARG A 185 11.86 15.33 21.99
C ARG A 185 12.09 14.21 22.97
N LYS A 186 13.33 13.92 23.28
CA LYS A 186 13.74 12.96 24.32
C LYS A 186 14.19 13.70 25.57
N ALA A 187 13.70 13.30 26.73
CA ALA A 187 14.16 13.78 28.03
C ALA A 187 13.98 12.67 29.07
N ASN A 188 14.97 12.48 29.94
CA ASN A 188 14.96 11.46 31.00
C ASN A 188 14.62 10.05 30.50
N ASN A 189 15.24 9.63 29.40
CA ASN A 189 15.02 8.35 28.73
C ASN A 189 13.59 8.09 28.24
N GLN A 190 12.78 9.13 28.10
CA GLN A 190 11.44 9.04 27.57
C GLN A 190 11.22 10.02 26.43
N TRP A 191 10.33 9.65 25.54
CA TRP A 191 9.91 10.49 24.43
C TRP A 191 8.68 11.30 24.79
N PHE A 192 8.65 12.52 24.33
CA PHE A 192 7.52 13.46 24.43
C PHE A 192 7.11 13.86 23.03
N SER A 193 5.87 13.55 22.70
CA SER A 193 5.24 13.93 21.43
C SER A 193 4.31 15.11 21.69
N THR A 194 4.68 16.30 21.23
CA THR A 194 3.90 17.54 21.44
C THR A 194 2.82 17.63 20.40
N THR A 195 1.57 17.63 20.84
CA THR A 195 0.38 17.85 19.99
C THR A 195 0.19 19.34 19.76
N LYS A 196 -0.53 19.67 18.68
CA LYS A 196 -0.80 21.06 18.31
C LYS A 196 -1.60 21.84 19.39
N ASN A 197 -2.55 21.17 20.04
CA ASN A 197 -3.51 21.83 20.93
C ASN A 197 -3.48 21.34 22.38
N ASN A 198 -3.05 20.09 22.65
CA ASN A 198 -3.25 19.42 23.95
C ASN A 198 -1.94 19.10 24.71
N GLY A 199 -0.81 19.66 24.29
CA GLY A 199 0.48 19.48 24.98
C GLY A 199 1.17 18.15 24.70
N ASP A 200 1.99 17.69 25.65
CA ASP A 200 2.89 16.56 25.48
C ASP A 200 2.26 15.22 25.84
N ILE A 201 2.45 14.24 24.99
CA ILE A 201 2.17 12.83 25.27
C ILE A 201 3.48 12.10 25.49
N LYS A 202 3.65 11.55 26.69
CA LYS A 202 4.84 10.84 27.14
C LYS A 202 4.77 9.37 26.75
N SER A 203 5.88 8.80 26.25
CA SER A 203 6.00 7.39 25.89
C SER A 203 7.43 6.86 26.02
N ASP A 204 7.58 5.55 26.04
CA ASP A 204 8.88 4.88 26.02
C ASP A 204 9.42 4.78 24.58
N ILE A 205 8.53 4.61 23.62
CA ILE A 205 8.86 4.49 22.19
C ILE A 205 7.95 5.36 21.35
N VAL A 206 8.51 5.95 20.29
CA VAL A 206 7.79 6.64 19.22
C VAL A 206 8.05 5.95 17.88
N ILE A 207 6.98 5.70 17.12
CA ILE A 207 7.05 5.18 15.76
C ILE A 207 6.46 6.20 14.80
N LEU A 208 7.29 6.72 13.89
CA LEU A 208 6.88 7.70 12.90
C LEU A 208 6.32 6.98 11.66
N CYS A 209 5.01 7.06 11.44
CA CYS A 209 4.28 6.47 10.32
C CYS A 209 3.49 7.50 9.50
N ASN A 210 3.75 8.79 9.69
CA ASN A 210 3.02 9.93 9.13
C ASN A 210 3.53 10.39 7.75
N SER A 211 4.10 9.46 6.98
CA SER A 211 4.46 9.65 5.57
C SER A 211 5.45 10.81 5.36
N LEU A 212 5.12 11.81 4.55
CA LEU A 212 5.98 12.97 4.25
C LEU A 212 6.29 13.79 5.50
N LYS A 213 5.32 14.01 6.36
CA LYS A 213 5.48 14.80 7.61
C LYS A 213 6.42 14.13 8.64
N ALA A 214 6.85 12.88 8.41
CA ALA A 214 7.78 12.21 9.31
C ALA A 214 9.17 12.89 9.34
N VAL A 215 9.60 13.50 8.24
CA VAL A 215 10.89 14.17 8.16
C VAL A 215 10.91 15.49 8.92
N ASP A 216 9.77 16.18 8.99
CA ASP A 216 9.66 17.45 9.72
C ASP A 216 9.84 17.22 11.24
N LEU A 217 9.43 16.05 11.75
CA LEU A 217 9.54 15.71 13.16
C LEU A 217 10.96 15.32 13.60
N ILE A 218 11.81 14.94 12.64
CA ILE A 218 13.23 14.60 12.90
C ILE A 218 14.18 15.70 12.46
N ASP A 219 13.66 16.84 12.02
CA ASP A 219 14.46 18.03 11.76
C ASP A 219 15.14 18.47 13.08
N GLY A 220 16.45 18.68 13.00
CA GLY A 220 17.27 18.92 14.20
C GLY A 220 17.83 17.66 14.91
N LEU A 221 17.38 16.44 14.52
CA LEU A 221 18.11 15.22 14.80
C LEU A 221 19.14 14.97 13.70
N SER A 222 20.28 14.33 14.03
CA SER A 222 21.38 14.10 13.06
C SER A 222 21.04 13.08 11.96
N HIS A 223 19.82 13.14 11.41
CA HIS A 223 19.33 12.21 10.40
C HIS A 223 18.97 12.92 9.09
N ASN A 224 19.69 12.60 8.02
CA ASN A 224 19.44 13.16 6.69
C ASN A 224 18.53 12.23 5.87
N ILE A 225 17.21 12.28 6.13
CA ILE A 225 16.20 11.54 5.36
C ILE A 225 15.49 12.52 4.46
N LYS A 226 15.50 12.23 3.14
CA LYS A 226 14.83 13.06 2.13
C LYS A 226 13.70 12.29 1.48
N LEU A 227 12.54 12.92 1.40
CA LEU A 227 11.34 12.37 0.76
C LEU A 227 10.81 13.33 -0.30
N LYS A 228 10.41 12.78 -1.45
CA LYS A 228 9.66 13.52 -2.48
C LYS A 228 8.19 13.14 -2.46
N PRO A 229 7.27 14.11 -2.63
CA PRO A 229 5.87 13.82 -2.87
C PRO A 229 5.69 13.27 -4.28
N VAL A 230 4.88 12.21 -4.41
CA VAL A 230 4.44 11.69 -5.71
C VAL A 230 2.94 11.50 -5.68
N LEU A 231 2.24 12.35 -6.40
CA LEU A 231 0.80 12.29 -6.56
C LEU A 231 0.41 11.07 -7.39
N GLY A 232 -0.65 10.42 -7.00
CA GLY A 232 -1.28 9.35 -7.76
C GLY A 232 -2.77 9.56 -7.82
N GLN A 233 -3.30 9.75 -9.02
CA GLN A 233 -4.72 9.93 -9.27
C GLN A 233 -5.34 8.66 -9.86
N ALA A 234 -6.59 8.39 -9.50
CA ALA A 234 -7.39 7.31 -10.05
C ALA A 234 -8.81 7.78 -10.32
N ILE A 235 -9.49 7.15 -11.28
CA ILE A 235 -10.86 7.44 -11.65
C ILE A 235 -11.70 6.15 -11.67
N GLU A 236 -12.99 6.29 -11.39
CA GLU A 236 -14.00 5.31 -11.74
C GLU A 236 -14.73 5.82 -12.99
N VAL A 237 -14.79 4.98 -14.01
CA VAL A 237 -15.45 5.29 -15.28
C VAL A 237 -16.70 4.41 -15.40
N GLY A 238 -17.84 5.03 -15.65
CA GLY A 238 -19.07 4.39 -16.08
C GLY A 238 -19.14 4.36 -17.61
N ILE A 239 -19.61 3.26 -18.16
CA ILE A 239 -19.81 3.07 -19.61
C ILE A 239 -21.29 2.78 -19.89
N ASN A 240 -21.78 3.26 -21.01
CA ASN A 240 -23.16 3.07 -21.47
C ASN A 240 -23.27 2.08 -22.65
N ASP A 241 -22.18 1.36 -22.92
CA ASP A 241 -22.12 0.41 -24.03
C ASP A 241 -22.69 -0.94 -23.60
N ALA A 242 -23.78 -1.37 -24.22
CA ALA A 242 -24.44 -2.65 -23.97
C ALA A 242 -23.63 -3.85 -24.51
N GLU A 243 -22.70 -3.61 -25.44
CA GLU A 243 -21.91 -4.67 -26.09
C GLU A 243 -20.73 -5.13 -25.24
N VAL A 244 -20.36 -4.37 -24.19
CA VAL A 244 -19.22 -4.68 -23.34
C VAL A 244 -19.64 -5.03 -21.92
N ASP A 245 -19.53 -6.32 -21.56
CA ASP A 245 -19.65 -6.75 -20.17
C ASP A 245 -18.26 -6.78 -19.52
N LEU A 246 -17.96 -5.78 -18.70
CA LEU A 246 -16.67 -5.67 -18.00
C LEU A 246 -16.43 -6.82 -17.00
N LEU A 247 -17.44 -7.57 -16.59
CA LEU A 247 -17.27 -8.73 -15.70
C LEU A 247 -16.68 -9.96 -16.40
N THR A 248 -16.63 -9.96 -17.73
CA THR A 248 -15.91 -10.98 -18.51
C THR A 248 -14.39 -10.80 -18.44
N LEU A 249 -13.94 -9.62 -18.02
CA LEU A 249 -12.54 -9.29 -17.84
C LEU A 249 -12.00 -9.84 -16.50
N PRO A 250 -10.69 -10.01 -16.36
CA PRO A 250 -10.07 -10.34 -15.07
C PRO A 250 -10.42 -9.30 -13.99
N LYS A 251 -10.55 -9.73 -12.74
CA LYS A 251 -10.94 -8.88 -11.61
C LYS A 251 -9.98 -7.70 -11.36
N GLN A 252 -8.75 -7.83 -11.79
CA GLN A 252 -7.73 -6.77 -11.82
C GLN A 252 -6.61 -7.16 -12.78
N PHE A 253 -6.13 -6.20 -13.53
CA PHE A 253 -4.99 -6.37 -14.43
C PHE A 253 -4.32 -5.03 -14.73
N ASN A 254 -3.12 -5.09 -15.27
CA ASN A 254 -2.36 -3.93 -15.71
C ASN A 254 -2.15 -4.03 -17.22
N ILE A 255 -2.38 -2.93 -17.96
CA ILE A 255 -1.99 -2.81 -19.36
C ILE A 255 -1.09 -1.58 -19.50
N ASN A 256 0.11 -1.76 -20.04
CA ASN A 256 1.07 -0.66 -20.31
C ASN A 256 1.24 0.27 -19.10
N GLY A 257 1.30 -0.29 -17.88
CA GLY A 257 1.49 0.46 -16.65
C GLY A 257 0.22 1.03 -16.00
N LYS A 258 -0.96 0.93 -16.63
CA LYS A 258 -2.24 1.32 -16.04
C LYS A 258 -2.96 0.13 -15.42
N ASN A 259 -3.36 0.27 -14.17
CA ASN A 259 -4.16 -0.76 -13.50
C ASN A 259 -5.63 -0.56 -13.82
N ILE A 260 -6.29 -1.64 -14.18
CA ILE A 260 -7.70 -1.70 -14.56
C ILE A 260 -8.39 -2.68 -13.63
N ILE A 261 -9.48 -2.23 -13.01
CA ILE A 261 -10.22 -2.98 -12.01
C ILE A 261 -11.71 -2.90 -12.36
N PRO A 262 -12.29 -3.91 -13.02
CA PRO A 262 -13.73 -4.01 -13.21
C PRO A 262 -14.46 -4.01 -11.87
N VAL A 263 -15.50 -3.17 -11.73
CA VAL A 263 -16.32 -3.03 -10.52
C VAL A 263 -17.70 -3.65 -10.73
N SER A 264 -18.28 -3.42 -11.88
CA SER A 264 -19.58 -3.98 -12.31
C SER A 264 -19.57 -4.22 -13.83
N LYS A 265 -20.67 -4.65 -14.40
CA LYS A 265 -20.83 -4.83 -15.85
C LYS A 265 -20.45 -3.59 -16.65
N ASN A 266 -20.72 -2.41 -16.10
CA ASN A 266 -20.57 -1.12 -16.76
C ASN A 266 -19.72 -0.11 -16.01
N LYS A 267 -18.91 -0.54 -15.04
CA LYS A 267 -18.00 0.35 -14.28
C LYS A 267 -16.65 -0.28 -14.07
N LEU A 268 -15.61 0.51 -14.25
CA LEU A 268 -14.23 0.12 -13.96
C LEU A 268 -13.46 1.27 -13.29
N ILE A 269 -12.46 0.89 -12.51
CA ILE A 269 -11.47 1.81 -11.97
C ILE A 269 -10.22 1.75 -12.84
N ILE A 270 -9.67 2.92 -13.20
CA ILE A 270 -8.39 3.05 -13.90
C ILE A 270 -7.45 3.90 -13.04
N GLY A 271 -6.19 3.49 -12.94
CA GLY A 271 -5.17 4.23 -12.20
C GLY A 271 -3.89 3.43 -12.00
N SER A 272 -2.91 4.03 -11.42
CA SER A 272 -2.85 5.40 -10.98
C SER A 272 -1.80 6.16 -11.77
N THR A 273 -1.85 7.48 -11.72
CA THR A 273 -0.77 8.32 -12.25
C THR A 273 0.44 8.32 -11.34
N ASP A 274 1.53 8.87 -11.84
CA ASP A 274 2.78 9.16 -11.12
C ASP A 274 3.23 10.57 -11.49
N GLU A 275 3.00 11.51 -10.59
CA GLU A 275 3.24 12.93 -10.83
C GLU A 275 4.08 13.50 -9.68
N TYR A 276 5.18 14.17 -9.99
CA TYR A 276 5.98 14.89 -8.99
C TYR A 276 5.30 16.22 -8.63
N SER A 277 4.12 16.11 -8.03
CA SER A 277 3.25 17.21 -7.62
C SER A 277 2.46 16.78 -6.37
N THR A 278 1.87 17.75 -5.70
CA THR A 278 0.86 17.55 -4.64
C THR A 278 -0.53 17.94 -5.10
N ASN A 279 -0.63 18.69 -6.21
CA ASN A 279 -1.90 19.22 -6.71
C ASN A 279 -2.47 18.34 -7.83
N PRO A 280 -3.71 17.84 -7.69
CA PRO A 280 -4.34 17.00 -8.70
C PRO A 280 -4.72 17.81 -9.95
N GLU A 281 -4.52 17.21 -11.13
CA GLU A 281 -4.96 17.79 -12.41
C GLU A 281 -6.49 17.70 -12.52
N LYS A 282 -7.10 18.76 -13.10
CA LYS A 282 -8.54 18.81 -13.32
C LYS A 282 -9.00 17.83 -14.42
N ASN A 283 -8.27 17.78 -15.53
CA ASN A 283 -8.58 16.96 -16.71
C ASN A 283 -7.74 15.69 -16.74
N ILE A 284 -7.96 14.83 -15.75
CA ILE A 284 -7.17 13.60 -15.60
C ILE A 284 -7.64 12.46 -16.52
N PHE A 285 -8.85 12.54 -17.10
CA PHE A 285 -9.46 11.45 -17.86
C PHE A 285 -8.58 11.00 -19.02
N GLU A 286 -8.22 11.90 -19.93
CA GLU A 286 -7.39 11.57 -21.10
C GLU A 286 -6.03 11.01 -20.70
N LYS A 287 -5.37 11.59 -19.69
CA LYS A 287 -4.06 11.15 -19.20
C LYS A 287 -4.11 9.73 -18.63
N ILE A 288 -5.22 9.34 -17.96
CA ILE A 288 -5.38 8.03 -17.37
C ILE A 288 -5.83 7.00 -18.40
N THR A 289 -6.71 7.37 -19.32
CA THR A 289 -7.29 6.44 -20.30
C THR A 289 -6.38 6.21 -21.51
N ASN A 290 -5.43 7.08 -21.77
CA ASN A 290 -4.48 6.93 -22.89
C ASN A 290 -3.37 5.93 -22.54
N PHE A 291 -3.66 4.62 -22.64
CA PHE A 291 -2.73 3.52 -22.38
C PHE A 291 -2.63 2.48 -23.50
N LEU A 292 -3.39 2.66 -24.59
CA LEU A 292 -3.32 1.91 -25.83
C LEU A 292 -3.09 2.87 -27.00
N ASP A 293 -2.57 2.37 -28.13
CA ASP A 293 -2.38 3.18 -29.34
C ASP A 293 -3.72 3.71 -29.87
N LYS A 294 -4.76 2.89 -29.78
CA LYS A 294 -6.15 3.27 -30.08
C LYS A 294 -7.05 2.85 -28.91
N GLN A 295 -7.74 3.83 -28.36
CA GLN A 295 -8.70 3.59 -27.29
C GLN A 295 -10.01 3.03 -27.87
N PRO A 296 -10.68 2.05 -27.20
CA PRO A 296 -11.98 1.58 -27.63
C PRO A 296 -13.04 2.68 -27.45
N THR A 297 -14.03 2.72 -28.35
CA THR A 297 -15.08 3.74 -28.36
C THR A 297 -15.83 3.82 -27.04
N TRP A 298 -16.12 2.69 -26.41
CA TRP A 298 -16.82 2.63 -25.12
C TRP A 298 -16.03 3.33 -23.99
N LEU A 299 -14.70 3.33 -24.07
CA LEU A 299 -13.84 4.02 -23.07
C LEU A 299 -13.76 5.52 -23.37
N ILE A 300 -13.65 5.91 -24.63
CA ILE A 300 -13.65 7.32 -25.07
C ILE A 300 -14.94 8.02 -24.63
N ASN A 301 -16.09 7.35 -24.80
CA ASN A 301 -17.41 7.86 -24.43
C ASN A 301 -17.76 7.62 -22.93
N GLY A 302 -16.83 7.05 -22.18
CA GLY A 302 -17.02 6.79 -20.76
C GLY A 302 -17.13 8.07 -19.93
N GLN A 303 -17.92 8.01 -18.85
CA GLN A 303 -18.12 9.13 -17.95
C GLN A 303 -17.40 8.90 -16.63
N VAL A 304 -16.66 9.88 -16.12
CA VAL A 304 -16.04 9.83 -14.80
C VAL A 304 -17.12 9.93 -13.73
N THR A 305 -17.35 8.84 -13.01
CA THR A 305 -18.31 8.78 -11.91
C THR A 305 -17.68 9.12 -10.56
N LYS A 306 -16.38 8.84 -10.41
CA LYS A 306 -15.58 9.22 -9.22
C LYS A 306 -14.15 9.51 -9.61
N LYS A 307 -13.54 10.45 -8.90
CA LYS A 307 -12.10 10.71 -8.96
C LYS A 307 -11.54 10.89 -7.55
N TRP A 308 -10.32 10.38 -7.34
CA TRP A 308 -9.61 10.56 -6.06
C TRP A 308 -8.10 10.53 -6.30
N PHE A 309 -7.38 10.96 -5.31
CA PHE A 309 -5.93 11.00 -5.35
C PHE A 309 -5.32 10.74 -3.97
N GLY A 310 -4.03 10.46 -3.95
CA GLY A 310 -3.22 10.41 -2.74
C GLY A 310 -1.78 10.77 -3.05
N VAL A 311 -1.12 11.41 -2.09
CA VAL A 311 0.29 11.80 -2.20
C VAL A 311 1.14 10.74 -1.50
N ARG A 312 2.02 10.12 -2.26
CA ARG A 312 2.95 9.08 -1.78
C ARG A 312 4.27 9.71 -1.37
N SER A 313 4.89 9.18 -0.33
CA SER A 313 6.27 9.52 0.05
C SER A 313 7.26 8.63 -0.70
N ARG A 314 8.14 9.22 -1.51
CA ARG A 314 9.20 8.51 -2.22
C ARG A 314 10.56 8.91 -1.64
N PRO A 315 11.39 7.95 -1.18
CA PRO A 315 12.74 8.25 -0.74
C PRO A 315 13.62 8.83 -1.86
N GLU A 316 14.51 9.77 -1.50
CA GLU A 316 15.59 10.25 -2.33
C GLU A 316 16.92 9.75 -1.79
N GLY A 317 17.78 9.28 -2.67
CA GLY A 317 19.11 8.80 -2.31
C GLY A 317 19.17 7.43 -1.64
N GLU A 318 18.03 6.85 -1.23
CA GLU A 318 17.99 5.52 -0.63
C GLU A 318 16.79 4.68 -1.11
N PRO A 319 16.87 3.34 -1.02
CA PRO A 319 15.79 2.46 -1.44
C PRO A 319 14.51 2.59 -0.61
N SER A 320 13.34 2.49 -1.25
CA SER A 320 12.03 2.36 -0.60
C SER A 320 11.85 0.93 -0.05
N PRO A 321 11.25 0.74 1.15
CA PRO A 321 10.86 1.75 2.13
C PRO A 321 11.99 2.16 3.08
N ILE A 322 11.82 3.29 3.78
CA ILE A 322 12.68 3.69 4.90
C ILE A 322 12.10 3.11 6.18
N ILE A 323 12.81 2.16 6.78
CA ILE A 323 12.47 1.55 8.06
C ILE A 323 13.76 1.46 8.87
N LYS A 324 13.88 2.28 9.88
CA LYS A 324 15.15 2.42 10.66
C LYS A 324 14.86 2.71 12.13
N ASN A 325 15.73 2.23 13.01
CA ASN A 325 15.93 2.84 14.32
C ASN A 325 16.74 4.12 14.10
N LEU A 326 16.22 5.25 14.52
CA LEU A 326 16.92 6.52 14.46
C LEU A 326 17.74 6.75 15.74
N GLU A 327 17.08 6.55 16.87
CA GLU A 327 17.65 6.64 18.21
C GLU A 327 16.98 5.60 19.12
N ASP A 328 17.50 5.42 20.33
CA ASP A 328 16.87 4.58 21.33
C ASP A 328 15.43 5.01 21.59
N GLY A 329 14.49 4.13 21.27
CA GLY A 329 13.06 4.37 21.38
C GLY A 329 12.45 5.23 20.27
N LEU A 330 13.18 5.53 19.17
CA LEU A 330 12.64 6.24 18.02
C LEU A 330 12.81 5.42 16.74
N ILE A 331 11.69 5.03 16.14
CA ILE A 331 11.64 4.26 14.89
C ILE A 331 10.94 5.06 13.81
N ILE A 332 11.47 5.07 12.60
CA ILE A 332 10.81 5.64 11.42
C ILE A 332 10.37 4.55 10.45
N CYS A 333 9.13 4.64 9.99
CA CYS A 333 8.52 3.77 8.98
C CYS A 333 7.83 4.63 7.93
N THR A 334 8.56 5.05 6.89
CA THR A 334 8.07 5.95 5.84
C THR A 334 8.63 5.60 4.47
N GLY A 335 8.37 6.42 3.45
CA GLY A 335 8.96 6.24 2.13
C GLY A 335 8.49 4.98 1.38
N PHE A 336 7.29 4.48 1.63
CA PHE A 336 6.78 3.25 1.03
C PHE A 336 6.41 3.39 -0.45
N TYR A 337 6.28 4.60 -0.96
CA TYR A 337 5.92 4.90 -2.34
C TYR A 337 4.64 4.17 -2.76
N LYS A 338 4.72 3.18 -3.67
CA LYS A 338 3.56 2.42 -4.19
C LYS A 338 3.22 1.17 -3.37
N ASN A 339 3.99 0.85 -2.33
CA ASN A 339 3.99 -0.48 -1.74
C ASN A 339 3.52 -0.53 -0.28
N GLY A 340 2.95 0.55 0.25
CA GLY A 340 2.55 0.63 1.65
C GLY A 340 1.66 -0.53 2.09
N ILE A 341 0.59 -0.84 1.34
CA ILE A 341 -0.29 -1.97 1.67
C ILE A 341 0.46 -3.29 1.59
N LEU A 342 1.15 -3.56 0.48
CA LEU A 342 1.88 -4.81 0.30
C LEU A 342 2.85 -5.06 1.46
N LEU A 343 3.66 -4.05 1.83
CA LEU A 343 4.78 -4.20 2.76
C LEU A 343 4.39 -4.06 4.24
N ALA A 344 3.17 -3.62 4.54
CA ALA A 344 2.73 -3.37 5.92
C ALA A 344 2.97 -4.56 6.87
N PRO A 345 2.65 -5.83 6.52
CA PRO A 345 2.88 -6.96 7.41
C PRO A 345 4.35 -7.22 7.74
N ALA A 346 5.23 -7.21 6.73
CA ALA A 346 6.66 -7.47 6.97
C ALA A 346 7.32 -6.32 7.74
N CYS A 347 6.89 -5.08 7.47
CA CYS A 347 7.41 -3.91 8.17
C CYS A 347 7.00 -3.89 9.63
N SER A 348 5.74 -4.17 9.96
CA SER A 348 5.28 -4.24 11.35
C SER A 348 5.96 -5.37 12.12
N LYS A 349 6.19 -6.52 11.48
CA LYS A 349 6.95 -7.62 12.07
C LYS A 349 8.40 -7.21 12.37
N TRP A 350 9.04 -6.47 11.45
CA TRP A 350 10.39 -5.95 11.68
C TRP A 350 10.40 -4.97 12.87
N VAL A 351 9.46 -4.02 12.92
CA VAL A 351 9.32 -3.06 14.03
C VAL A 351 9.13 -3.79 15.36
N ALA A 352 8.25 -4.78 15.40
CA ALA A 352 8.01 -5.58 16.60
C ALA A 352 9.28 -6.33 17.06
N SER A 353 10.10 -6.78 16.11
CA SER A 353 11.39 -7.41 16.40
C SER A 353 12.38 -6.43 17.04
N GLU A 354 12.46 -5.21 16.50
CA GLU A 354 13.37 -4.18 17.07
C GLU A 354 12.92 -3.73 18.47
N ILE A 355 11.62 -3.55 18.67
CA ILE A 355 11.08 -3.18 19.98
C ILE A 355 11.30 -4.28 21.02
N LYS A 356 11.19 -5.55 20.65
CA LYS A 356 11.53 -6.64 21.57
C LYS A 356 12.99 -6.60 22.04
N LYS A 357 13.92 -6.26 21.14
CA LYS A 357 15.34 -6.11 21.49
C LYS A 357 15.57 -4.96 22.46
N TYR A 358 14.78 -3.88 22.34
CA TYR A 358 14.88 -2.73 23.24
C TYR A 358 14.50 -3.08 24.70
N PHE A 359 13.62 -4.07 24.91
CA PHE A 359 13.17 -4.50 26.24
C PHE A 359 13.80 -5.83 26.69
N SER A 360 14.68 -6.46 25.90
CA SER A 360 15.42 -7.68 26.26
C SER A 360 16.77 -7.34 26.87
#